data_0cfadccd46fe99ecb05747267433bd7e
#
_entry.id   0cfadccd46fe99ecb05747267433bd7e
#
_cell.length_a   1.000
_cell.length_b   1.000
_cell.length_c   1.000
_cell.angle_alpha   90.00
_cell.angle_beta   90.00
_cell.angle_gamma   90.00
#
_symmetry.space_group_name_H-M   'P 1'
#
loop_
_entity.id
_entity.type
_entity.pdbx_description
1 polymer ?
#
loop_
_entity_poly.entity_id
_entity_poly.type
_entity_poly.pdbx_seq_one_letter_code
_entity_poly.pdbx_strand_id
1 'polypeptide(L)'
;MTVLGPSTNAIMSLTFANNILSPIFPTCPINQMAKKLLAAVTICFLTFINAYNVRFTTRLQNVFMFTKITALVVIIGAGIIYICKGGTEHFEDGWEGTATSAGDWSVGIYSGIFAYSGWNYLNFMTEELRDPYKNLPRAIYVSLPLVTSIYLLANVSYLAVLGPNGVRATEAIAVDFAIAILGFMRWVMPVLVSMATMGGLTVHIMTSSRMCFAGARNGHMPELLAHINMKSMTPVPSLIFLTDGLAVSD
;
A
#
# COMPACT_ATOMS: atom_id res chain seq x y z
N MET A 1 2.74 16.74 -8.59
CA MET A 1 3.65 15.60 -8.72
C MET A 1 4.91 15.73 -7.86
N THR A 2 5.57 16.86 -7.90
CA THR A 2 6.80 17.12 -7.12
C THR A 2 6.62 17.06 -5.60
N VAL A 3 5.43 17.31 -5.08
CA VAL A 3 5.10 17.22 -3.65
C VAL A 3 4.37 15.93 -3.31
N LEU A 4 3.33 15.57 -4.08
CA LEU A 4 2.51 14.39 -3.78
C LEU A 4 3.28 13.05 -3.92
N GLY A 5 4.19 12.94 -4.88
CA GLY A 5 4.99 11.73 -5.07
C GLY A 5 5.88 11.42 -3.87
N PRO A 6 6.78 12.34 -3.48
CA PRO A 6 7.62 12.17 -2.29
C PRO A 6 6.82 11.96 -1.00
N SER A 7 5.73 12.73 -0.78
CA SER A 7 4.90 12.58 0.42
C SER A 7 4.27 11.19 0.53
N THR A 8 3.77 10.63 -0.58
CA THR A 8 3.20 9.27 -0.59
C THR A 8 4.29 8.22 -0.32
N ASN A 9 5.50 8.40 -0.88
CA ASN A 9 6.63 7.52 -0.60
C ASN A 9 7.01 7.57 0.88
N ALA A 10 7.03 8.76 1.50
CA ALA A 10 7.31 8.93 2.92
C ALA A 10 6.27 8.22 3.79
N ILE A 11 4.98 8.41 3.53
CA ILE A 11 3.89 7.78 4.28
C ILE A 11 3.99 6.24 4.19
N MET A 12 4.16 5.70 2.97
CA MET A 12 4.27 4.25 2.78
C MET A 12 5.50 3.65 3.46
N SER A 13 6.64 4.33 3.41
CA SER A 13 7.87 3.85 4.05
C SER A 13 7.82 3.93 5.57
N LEU A 14 7.19 4.96 6.13
CA LEU A 14 6.93 5.07 7.57
C LEU A 14 5.95 4.00 8.04
N THR A 15 4.91 3.69 7.24
CA THR A 15 3.99 2.59 7.52
C THR A 15 4.71 1.24 7.52
N PHE A 16 5.60 1.01 6.56
CA PHE A 16 6.47 -0.17 6.54
C PHE A 16 7.33 -0.27 7.81
N ALA A 17 8.03 0.83 8.17
CA ALA A 17 8.88 0.87 9.34
C ALA A 17 8.08 0.60 10.64
N ASN A 18 6.88 1.15 10.74
CA ASN A 18 5.99 0.92 11.88
C ASN A 18 5.60 -0.57 12.01
N ASN A 19 5.18 -1.19 10.91
CA ASN A 19 4.77 -2.60 10.92
C ASN A 19 5.91 -3.57 11.24
N ILE A 20 7.16 -3.25 10.86
CA ILE A 20 8.33 -4.07 11.23
C ILE A 20 8.75 -3.86 12.68
N LEU A 21 8.75 -2.61 13.16
CA LEU A 21 9.23 -2.30 14.50
C LEU A 21 8.20 -2.62 15.60
N SER A 22 6.90 -2.53 15.30
CA SER A 22 5.83 -2.79 16.27
C SER A 22 5.93 -4.17 16.96
N PRO A 23 6.14 -5.28 16.26
CA PRO A 23 6.28 -6.59 16.89
C PRO A 23 7.57 -6.76 17.71
N ILE A 24 8.62 -5.99 17.38
CA ILE A 24 9.93 -6.06 18.06
C ILE A 24 9.88 -5.30 19.39
N PHE A 25 9.12 -4.20 19.43
CA PHE A 25 8.98 -3.33 20.62
C PHE A 25 7.52 -3.26 21.10
N PRO A 26 6.94 -4.35 21.63
CA PRO A 26 5.51 -4.39 21.98
C PRO A 26 5.15 -3.52 23.21
N THR A 27 6.13 -3.22 24.07
CA THR A 27 5.91 -2.51 25.34
C THR A 27 6.55 -1.13 25.42
N CYS A 28 7.44 -0.80 24.48
CA CYS A 28 8.17 0.47 24.50
C CYS A 28 7.73 1.36 23.33
N PRO A 29 7.64 2.69 23.52
CA PRO A 29 7.42 3.61 22.42
C PRO A 29 8.57 3.48 21.40
N ILE A 30 8.24 3.29 20.14
CA ILE A 30 9.22 3.16 19.07
C ILE A 30 9.98 4.49 18.94
N ASN A 31 11.31 4.44 18.94
CA ASN A 31 12.14 5.62 18.74
C ASN A 31 11.86 6.22 17.35
N GLN A 32 11.42 7.47 17.31
CA GLN A 32 11.07 8.18 16.07
C GLN A 32 12.25 8.25 15.09
N MET A 33 13.47 8.40 15.60
CA MET A 33 14.68 8.40 14.78
C MET A 33 14.92 7.03 14.11
N ALA A 34 14.72 5.93 14.83
CA ALA A 34 14.86 4.59 14.26
C ALA A 34 13.82 4.34 13.16
N LYS A 35 12.57 4.81 13.36
CA LYS A 35 11.49 4.74 12.37
C LYS A 35 11.83 5.53 11.11
N LYS A 36 12.28 6.79 11.25
CA LYS A 36 12.69 7.65 10.13
C LYS A 36 13.89 7.08 9.37
N LEU A 37 14.92 6.60 10.07
CA LEU A 37 16.10 5.97 9.46
C LEU A 37 15.74 4.70 8.66
N LEU A 38 14.92 3.83 9.23
CA LEU A 38 14.48 2.61 8.54
C LEU A 38 13.66 2.95 7.29
N ALA A 39 12.77 3.95 7.38
CA ALA A 39 12.01 4.44 6.24
C ALA A 39 12.91 4.99 5.12
N ALA A 40 13.90 5.82 5.46
CA ALA A 40 14.85 6.38 4.50
C ALA A 40 15.69 5.28 3.82
N VAL A 41 16.23 4.34 4.59
CA VAL A 41 16.97 3.20 4.04
C VAL A 41 16.10 2.38 3.10
N THR A 42 14.84 2.15 3.44
CA THR A 42 13.90 1.40 2.59
C THR A 42 13.65 2.10 1.26
N ILE A 43 13.44 3.42 1.27
CA ILE A 43 13.24 4.19 0.04
C ILE A 43 14.51 4.14 -0.82
N CYS A 44 15.69 4.41 -0.26
CA CYS A 44 16.95 4.35 -0.99
C CYS A 44 17.17 2.96 -1.61
N PHE A 45 16.92 1.91 -0.86
CA PHE A 45 17.05 0.52 -1.31
C PHE A 45 16.10 0.20 -2.47
N LEU A 46 14.82 0.56 -2.35
CA LEU A 46 13.84 0.31 -3.41
C LEU A 46 14.08 1.18 -4.65
N THR A 47 14.54 2.42 -4.46
CA THR A 47 14.94 3.28 -5.59
C THR A 47 16.14 2.69 -6.32
N PHE A 48 17.13 2.19 -5.59
CA PHE A 48 18.28 1.51 -6.19
C PHE A 48 17.85 0.28 -7.00
N ILE A 49 16.96 -0.55 -6.47
CA ILE A 49 16.42 -1.71 -7.19
C ILE A 49 15.69 -1.29 -8.46
N ASN A 50 14.83 -0.25 -8.39
CA ASN A 50 14.11 0.27 -9.54
C ASN A 50 15.06 0.86 -10.61
N ALA A 51 16.18 1.46 -10.19
CA ALA A 51 17.20 1.99 -11.10
C ALA A 51 18.05 0.91 -11.77
N TYR A 52 18.27 -0.21 -11.07
CA TYR A 52 19.19 -1.26 -11.49
C TYR A 52 18.67 -2.03 -12.71
N ASN A 53 17.44 -2.58 -12.66
CA ASN A 53 16.90 -3.37 -13.78
C ASN A 53 15.37 -3.54 -13.66
N VAL A 54 14.65 -3.12 -14.71
CA VAL A 54 13.18 -3.24 -14.78
C VAL A 54 12.70 -4.69 -14.62
N ARG A 55 13.38 -5.66 -15.23
CA ARG A 55 12.98 -7.08 -15.16
C ARG A 55 13.08 -7.63 -13.74
N PHE A 56 14.12 -7.22 -12.99
CA PHE A 56 14.29 -7.63 -11.60
C PHE A 56 13.21 -7.00 -10.73
N THR A 57 12.96 -5.71 -10.91
CA THR A 57 11.88 -4.98 -10.21
C THR A 57 10.51 -5.63 -10.43
N THR A 58 10.18 -5.99 -11.68
CA THR A 58 8.91 -6.67 -11.99
C THR A 58 8.79 -8.04 -11.33
N ARG A 59 9.87 -8.82 -11.28
CA ARG A 59 9.87 -10.11 -10.57
C ARG A 59 9.64 -9.92 -9.06
N LEU A 60 10.29 -8.93 -8.47
CA LEU A 60 10.13 -8.59 -7.06
C LEU A 60 8.69 -8.15 -6.76
N GLN A 61 8.10 -7.32 -7.62
CA GLN A 61 6.69 -6.91 -7.53
C GLN A 61 5.73 -8.11 -7.57
N ASN A 62 5.99 -9.10 -8.41
CA ASN A 62 5.18 -10.33 -8.46
C ASN A 62 5.26 -11.08 -7.12
N VAL A 63 6.44 -11.21 -6.50
CA VAL A 63 6.58 -11.84 -5.18
C VAL A 63 5.77 -11.08 -4.13
N PHE A 64 5.87 -9.75 -4.09
CA PHE A 64 5.10 -8.92 -3.16
C PHE A 64 3.59 -9.02 -3.41
N MET A 65 3.15 -9.11 -4.66
CA MET A 65 1.74 -9.31 -5.01
C MET A 65 1.22 -10.64 -4.46
N PHE A 66 1.94 -11.74 -4.67
CA PHE A 66 1.57 -13.05 -4.12
C PHE A 66 1.53 -13.04 -2.59
N THR A 67 2.51 -12.40 -1.94
CA THR A 67 2.52 -12.25 -0.49
C THR A 67 1.29 -11.49 0.02
N LYS A 68 0.91 -10.40 -0.66
CA LYS A 68 -0.28 -9.61 -0.33
C LYS A 68 -1.58 -10.42 -0.48
N ILE A 69 -1.71 -11.15 -1.58
CA ILE A 69 -2.88 -12.02 -1.82
C ILE A 69 -2.96 -13.10 -0.74
N THR A 70 -1.84 -13.74 -0.41
CA THR A 70 -1.78 -14.76 0.64
C THR A 70 -2.21 -14.20 1.99
N ALA A 71 -1.72 -13.01 2.38
CA ALA A 71 -2.13 -12.35 3.62
C ALA A 71 -3.65 -12.11 3.67
N LEU A 72 -4.23 -11.59 2.58
CA LEU A 72 -5.66 -11.33 2.49
C LEU A 72 -6.50 -12.62 2.54
N VAL A 73 -6.07 -13.68 1.85
CA VAL A 73 -6.75 -14.98 1.89
C VAL A 73 -6.73 -15.56 3.30
N VAL A 74 -5.61 -15.45 4.02
CA VAL A 74 -5.51 -15.91 5.42
C VAL A 74 -6.46 -15.12 6.32
N ILE A 75 -6.50 -13.79 6.20
CA ILE A 75 -7.38 -12.93 6.99
C ILE A 75 -8.85 -13.26 6.73
N ILE A 76 -9.24 -13.31 5.45
CA ILE A 76 -10.63 -13.58 5.05
C ILE A 76 -11.03 -14.99 5.49
N GLY A 77 -10.17 -15.99 5.25
CA GLY A 77 -10.43 -17.38 5.64
C GLY A 77 -10.59 -17.55 7.15
N ALA A 78 -9.70 -16.95 7.94
CA ALA A 78 -9.77 -16.98 9.40
C ALA A 78 -11.03 -16.25 9.91
N GLY A 79 -11.38 -15.09 9.33
CA GLY A 79 -12.59 -14.34 9.68
C GLY A 79 -13.87 -15.12 9.38
N ILE A 80 -13.97 -15.75 8.21
CA ILE A 80 -15.12 -16.59 7.84
C ILE A 80 -15.26 -17.77 8.80
N ILE A 81 -14.16 -18.45 9.13
CA ILE A 81 -14.18 -19.57 10.09
C ILE A 81 -14.66 -19.09 11.47
N TYR A 82 -14.23 -17.90 11.90
CA TYR A 82 -14.66 -17.30 13.16
C TYR A 82 -16.17 -17.02 13.17
N ILE A 83 -16.70 -16.43 12.10
CA ILE A 83 -18.14 -16.17 11.94
C ILE A 83 -18.94 -17.48 11.93
N CYS A 84 -18.48 -18.51 11.21
CA CYS A 84 -19.13 -19.81 11.17
C CYS A 84 -19.15 -20.54 12.53
N LYS A 85 -18.23 -20.21 13.44
CA LYS A 85 -18.20 -20.72 14.81
C LYS A 85 -19.13 -19.96 15.78
N GLY A 86 -19.90 -18.99 15.29
CA GLY A 86 -20.85 -18.22 16.07
C GLY A 86 -20.32 -16.87 16.58
N GLY A 87 -19.15 -16.42 16.11
CA GLY A 87 -18.60 -15.10 16.47
C GLY A 87 -19.32 -13.95 15.75
N THR A 88 -20.61 -13.77 16.03
CA THR A 88 -21.46 -12.72 15.45
C THR A 88 -21.84 -11.63 16.44
N GLU A 89 -21.35 -11.70 17.66
CA GLU A 89 -21.71 -10.79 18.77
C GLU A 89 -21.52 -9.30 18.41
N HIS A 90 -20.50 -8.99 17.62
CA HIS A 90 -20.20 -7.61 17.21
C HIS A 90 -21.11 -7.07 16.09
N PHE A 91 -21.99 -7.89 15.52
CA PHE A 91 -22.94 -7.48 14.50
C PHE A 91 -24.34 -7.21 15.03
N GLU A 92 -24.67 -7.63 16.27
CA GLU A 92 -26.00 -7.49 16.84
C GLU A 92 -26.39 -6.00 17.00
N ASP A 93 -25.42 -5.14 17.39
CA ASP A 93 -25.60 -3.69 17.53
C ASP A 93 -24.80 -2.88 16.50
N GLY A 94 -24.72 -3.38 15.28
CA GLY A 94 -23.85 -2.83 14.21
C GLY A 94 -24.12 -1.36 13.83
N TRP A 95 -25.27 -0.82 14.19
CA TRP A 95 -25.66 0.57 13.93
C TRP A 95 -25.60 1.47 15.16
N GLU A 96 -25.35 0.92 16.34
CA GLU A 96 -25.24 1.70 17.57
C GLU A 96 -24.03 2.63 17.51
N GLY A 97 -24.23 3.90 17.87
CA GLY A 97 -23.18 4.92 17.79
C GLY A 97 -22.83 5.38 16.38
N THR A 98 -23.67 5.08 15.38
CA THR A 98 -23.48 5.60 14.01
C THR A 98 -23.60 7.12 14.01
N ALA A 99 -22.62 7.80 13.41
CA ALA A 99 -22.64 9.25 13.28
C ALA A 99 -23.85 9.74 12.48
N THR A 100 -24.56 10.71 13.03
CA THR A 100 -25.73 11.34 12.39
C THR A 100 -25.38 12.60 11.61
N SER A 101 -24.14 13.10 11.78
CA SER A 101 -23.65 14.29 11.09
C SER A 101 -23.28 14.00 9.64
N ALA A 102 -23.76 14.83 8.71
CA ALA A 102 -23.37 14.75 7.30
C ALA A 102 -21.85 14.96 7.10
N GLY A 103 -21.18 15.70 7.99
CA GLY A 103 -19.74 15.89 7.98
C GLY A 103 -18.98 14.58 8.21
N ASP A 104 -19.38 13.80 9.19
CA ASP A 104 -18.72 12.52 9.52
C ASP A 104 -18.90 11.49 8.40
N TRP A 105 -20.08 11.46 7.77
CA TRP A 105 -20.33 10.65 6.59
C TRP A 105 -19.43 11.04 5.42
N SER A 106 -19.25 12.35 5.19
CA SER A 106 -18.37 12.85 4.13
C SER A 106 -16.91 12.46 4.36
N VAL A 107 -16.43 12.55 5.61
CA VAL A 107 -15.07 12.11 5.99
C VAL A 107 -14.91 10.61 5.80
N GLY A 108 -15.91 9.81 6.18
CA GLY A 108 -15.90 8.36 5.98
C GLY A 108 -15.81 7.96 4.50
N ILE A 109 -16.64 8.58 3.64
CA ILE A 109 -16.62 8.34 2.18
C ILE A 109 -15.27 8.76 1.59
N TYR A 110 -14.75 9.94 1.98
CA TYR A 110 -13.47 10.44 1.52
C TYR A 110 -12.31 9.50 1.91
N SER A 111 -12.32 8.99 3.13
CA SER A 111 -11.34 7.99 3.60
C SER A 111 -11.44 6.69 2.80
N GLY A 112 -12.66 6.28 2.42
CA GLY A 112 -12.89 5.13 1.54
C GLY A 112 -12.27 5.29 0.15
N ILE A 113 -12.26 6.50 -0.42
CA ILE A 113 -11.62 6.78 -1.71
C ILE A 113 -10.11 6.53 -1.64
N PHE A 114 -9.47 6.84 -0.52
CA PHE A 114 -8.04 6.55 -0.32
C PHE A 114 -7.71 5.05 -0.38
N ALA A 115 -8.62 4.18 0.05
CA ALA A 115 -8.44 2.73 -0.04
C ALA A 115 -8.33 2.22 -1.48
N TYR A 116 -8.92 2.95 -2.44
CA TYR A 116 -8.82 2.68 -3.88
C TYR A 116 -7.69 3.43 -4.57
N SER A 117 -6.78 4.06 -3.84
CA SER A 117 -5.61 4.73 -4.42
C SER A 117 -4.80 3.77 -5.31
N GLY A 118 -4.36 4.27 -6.46
CA GLY A 118 -3.60 3.48 -7.45
C GLY A 118 -4.41 3.03 -8.66
N TRP A 119 -5.72 3.30 -8.72
CA TRP A 119 -6.55 2.98 -9.89
C TRP A 119 -6.01 3.60 -11.19
N ASN A 120 -5.32 4.72 -11.08
CA ASN A 120 -4.75 5.48 -12.20
C ASN A 120 -3.33 5.01 -12.62
N TYR A 121 -2.67 4.14 -11.85
CA TYR A 121 -1.29 3.71 -12.14
C TYR A 121 -1.17 2.98 -13.48
N LEU A 122 -2.19 2.22 -13.85
CA LEU A 122 -2.20 1.52 -15.12
C LEU A 122 -2.20 2.50 -16.31
N ASN A 123 -2.82 3.68 -16.16
CA ASN A 123 -2.83 4.71 -17.20
C ASN A 123 -1.42 5.28 -17.48
N PHE A 124 -0.57 5.35 -16.46
CA PHE A 124 0.82 5.84 -16.60
C PHE A 124 1.74 4.82 -17.29
N MET A 125 1.31 3.58 -17.39
CA MET A 125 2.02 2.48 -18.03
C MET A 125 1.39 2.07 -19.38
N THR A 126 0.47 2.86 -19.91
CA THR A 126 -0.27 2.54 -21.15
C THR A 126 0.65 2.33 -22.35
N GLU A 127 1.76 3.07 -22.44
CA GLU A 127 2.76 2.93 -23.51
C GLU A 127 3.46 1.56 -23.50
N GLU A 128 3.48 0.87 -22.35
CA GLU A 128 4.10 -0.45 -22.20
C GLU A 128 3.09 -1.59 -22.31
N LEU A 129 1.79 -1.26 -22.31
CA LEU A 129 0.72 -2.23 -22.35
C LEU A 129 0.52 -2.76 -23.77
N ARG A 130 0.49 -4.08 -23.93
CA ARG A 130 0.18 -4.70 -25.21
C ARG A 130 -1.32 -4.54 -25.50
N ASP A 131 -1.69 -4.05 -26.70
CA ASP A 131 -3.08 -3.78 -27.10
C ASP A 131 -3.87 -2.95 -26.07
N PRO A 132 -3.44 -1.71 -25.75
CA PRO A 132 -3.98 -0.92 -24.64
C PRO A 132 -5.49 -0.69 -24.74
N TYR A 133 -6.02 -0.46 -25.93
CA TYR A 133 -7.45 -0.21 -26.17
C TYR A 133 -8.37 -1.38 -25.73
N LYS A 134 -7.85 -2.62 -25.73
CA LYS A 134 -8.61 -3.81 -25.32
C LYS A 134 -8.30 -4.19 -23.86
N ASN A 135 -7.02 -4.14 -23.50
CA ASN A 135 -6.56 -4.68 -22.22
C ASN A 135 -6.77 -3.71 -21.06
N LEU A 136 -6.72 -2.40 -21.30
CA LEU A 136 -6.95 -1.40 -20.26
C LEU A 136 -8.41 -1.44 -19.73
N PRO A 137 -9.46 -1.37 -20.58
CA PRO A 137 -10.83 -1.49 -20.09
C PRO A 137 -11.11 -2.83 -19.42
N ARG A 138 -10.61 -3.94 -19.98
CA ARG A 138 -10.76 -5.28 -19.38
C ARG A 138 -10.13 -5.35 -18.00
N ALA A 139 -8.92 -4.80 -17.84
CA ALA A 139 -8.25 -4.76 -16.55
C ALA A 139 -9.07 -3.99 -15.50
N ILE A 140 -9.64 -2.84 -15.88
CA ILE A 140 -10.47 -2.02 -14.99
C ILE A 140 -11.75 -2.77 -14.60
N TYR A 141 -12.49 -3.31 -15.58
CA TYR A 141 -13.75 -4.03 -15.33
C TYR A 141 -13.60 -5.28 -14.47
N VAL A 142 -12.45 -5.94 -14.53
CA VAL A 142 -12.18 -7.12 -13.69
C VAL A 142 -11.61 -6.74 -12.33
N SER A 143 -10.67 -5.79 -12.29
CA SER A 143 -9.96 -5.46 -11.05
C SER A 143 -10.82 -4.73 -10.03
N LEU A 144 -11.67 -3.78 -10.45
CA LEU A 144 -12.48 -3.01 -9.50
C LEU A 144 -13.46 -3.87 -8.71
N PRO A 145 -14.33 -4.71 -9.32
CA PRO A 145 -15.23 -5.57 -8.55
C PRO A 145 -14.48 -6.59 -7.68
N LEU A 146 -13.36 -7.12 -8.18
CA LEU A 146 -12.53 -8.06 -7.43
C LEU A 146 -11.94 -7.41 -6.17
N VAL A 147 -11.34 -6.24 -6.31
CA VAL A 147 -10.76 -5.49 -5.18
C VAL A 147 -11.86 -5.08 -4.18
N THR A 148 -13.01 -4.61 -4.67
CA THR A 148 -14.15 -4.26 -3.82
C THR A 148 -14.62 -5.46 -3.00
N SER A 149 -14.78 -6.63 -3.62
CA SER A 149 -15.19 -7.86 -2.93
C SER A 149 -14.17 -8.28 -1.87
N ILE A 150 -12.88 -8.23 -2.19
CA ILE A 150 -11.80 -8.55 -1.24
C ILE A 150 -11.81 -7.56 -0.06
N TYR A 151 -11.95 -6.26 -0.30
CA TYR A 151 -12.01 -5.26 0.76
C TYR A 151 -13.23 -5.44 1.67
N LEU A 152 -14.40 -5.70 1.10
CA LEU A 152 -15.59 -5.97 1.90
C LEU A 152 -15.39 -7.19 2.79
N LEU A 153 -14.93 -8.31 2.23
CA LEU A 153 -14.68 -9.54 2.99
C LEU A 153 -13.62 -9.36 4.08
N ALA A 154 -12.54 -8.64 3.79
CA ALA A 154 -11.50 -8.36 4.79
C ALA A 154 -12.03 -7.46 5.92
N ASN A 155 -12.79 -6.41 5.61
CA ASN A 155 -13.38 -5.53 6.62
C ASN A 155 -14.42 -6.26 7.48
N VAL A 156 -15.27 -7.10 6.88
CA VAL A 156 -16.21 -7.96 7.61
C VAL A 156 -15.43 -8.88 8.57
N SER A 157 -14.33 -9.47 8.11
CA SER A 157 -13.47 -10.32 8.95
C SER A 157 -12.86 -9.55 10.13
N TYR A 158 -12.35 -8.33 9.89
CA TYR A 158 -11.82 -7.49 10.97
C TYR A 158 -12.88 -7.09 11.99
N LEU A 159 -14.06 -6.67 11.51
CA LEU A 159 -15.17 -6.27 12.39
C LEU A 159 -15.71 -7.44 13.21
N ALA A 160 -15.79 -8.64 12.62
CA ALA A 160 -16.24 -9.83 13.33
C ALA A 160 -15.34 -10.17 14.53
N VAL A 161 -14.02 -9.99 14.38
CA VAL A 161 -13.03 -10.43 15.36
C VAL A 161 -12.70 -9.35 16.37
N LEU A 162 -12.45 -8.13 15.92
CA LEU A 162 -11.99 -7.02 16.77
C LEU A 162 -13.12 -6.14 17.26
N GLY A 163 -14.28 -6.22 16.62
CA GLY A 163 -15.38 -5.29 16.86
C GLY A 163 -15.08 -3.84 16.43
N PRO A 164 -16.09 -2.95 16.42
CA PRO A 164 -15.92 -1.56 16.00
C PRO A 164 -14.90 -0.78 16.85
N ASN A 165 -14.88 -1.02 18.14
CA ASN A 165 -13.99 -0.34 19.08
C ASN A 165 -12.53 -0.82 18.93
N GLY A 166 -12.30 -2.12 18.70
CA GLY A 166 -10.98 -2.66 18.44
C GLY A 166 -10.38 -2.12 17.13
N VAL A 167 -11.19 -2.03 16.07
CA VAL A 167 -10.77 -1.47 14.77
C VAL A 167 -10.40 0.02 14.89
N ARG A 168 -11.10 0.80 15.71
CA ARG A 168 -10.81 2.23 15.94
C ARG A 168 -9.57 2.46 16.81
N ALA A 169 -9.25 1.54 17.70
CA ALA A 169 -8.17 1.70 18.69
C ALA A 169 -6.78 1.38 18.15
N THR A 170 -6.69 0.72 17.01
CA THR A 170 -5.41 0.19 16.49
C THR A 170 -4.95 0.89 15.22
N GLU A 171 -3.65 1.13 15.11
CA GLU A 171 -2.98 1.57 13.87
C GLU A 171 -2.56 0.39 12.97
N ALA A 172 -2.53 -0.84 13.51
CA ALA A 172 -2.05 -2.04 12.83
C ALA A 172 -3.07 -3.18 12.86
N ILE A 173 -4.25 -2.95 12.29
CA ILE A 173 -5.43 -3.83 12.35
C ILE A 173 -5.11 -5.30 12.02
N ALA A 174 -4.30 -5.56 10.99
CA ALA A 174 -3.95 -6.92 10.58
C ALA A 174 -3.08 -7.64 11.62
N VAL A 175 -2.26 -6.91 12.38
CA VAL A 175 -1.43 -7.47 13.46
C VAL A 175 -2.30 -7.84 14.64
N ASP A 176 -3.20 -6.96 15.08
CA ASP A 176 -4.10 -7.21 16.20
C ASP A 176 -5.10 -8.33 15.89
N PHE A 177 -5.59 -8.38 14.67
CA PHE A 177 -6.38 -9.52 14.18
C PHE A 177 -5.62 -10.84 14.30
N ALA A 178 -4.34 -10.85 13.91
CA ALA A 178 -3.51 -12.05 14.01
C ALA A 178 -3.24 -12.47 15.46
N ILE A 179 -3.06 -11.50 16.37
CA ILE A 179 -2.90 -11.77 17.80
C ILE A 179 -4.19 -12.38 18.37
N ALA A 180 -5.35 -11.89 17.95
CA ALA A 180 -6.65 -12.33 18.46
C ALA A 180 -7.01 -13.77 18.04
N ILE A 181 -6.74 -14.16 16.78
CA ILE A 181 -7.17 -15.46 16.24
C ILE A 181 -6.02 -16.42 15.98
N LEU A 182 -4.92 -15.94 15.41
CA LEU A 182 -3.87 -16.79 14.85
C LEU A 182 -2.79 -17.16 15.88
N GLY A 183 -2.81 -16.61 17.08
CA GLY A 183 -1.93 -16.92 18.21
C GLY A 183 -0.46 -17.16 17.82
N PHE A 184 -0.13 -18.39 17.41
CA PHE A 184 1.21 -18.77 16.96
C PHE A 184 1.69 -17.98 15.73
N MET A 185 0.82 -17.61 14.80
CA MET A 185 1.15 -16.87 13.57
C MET A 185 1.22 -15.34 13.74
N ARG A 186 1.19 -14.84 14.97
CA ARG A 186 1.25 -13.38 15.24
C ARG A 186 2.46 -12.68 14.59
N TRP A 187 3.58 -13.39 14.43
CA TRP A 187 4.79 -12.87 13.79
C TRP A 187 4.75 -12.89 12.26
N VAL A 188 3.96 -13.79 11.69
CA VAL A 188 3.86 -13.95 10.23
C VAL A 188 3.12 -12.79 9.61
N MET A 189 2.05 -12.29 10.24
CA MET A 189 1.24 -11.20 9.70
C MET A 189 1.99 -9.87 9.56
N PRO A 190 2.73 -9.39 10.57
CA PRO A 190 3.55 -8.18 10.40
C PRO A 190 4.54 -8.28 9.24
N VAL A 191 5.15 -9.45 9.04
CA VAL A 191 6.06 -9.69 7.92
C VAL A 191 5.32 -9.62 6.58
N LEU A 192 4.18 -10.29 6.46
CA LEU A 192 3.37 -10.28 5.24
C LEU A 192 2.87 -8.87 4.90
N VAL A 193 2.41 -8.12 5.91
CA VAL A 193 1.96 -6.73 5.75
C VAL A 193 3.12 -5.81 5.35
N SER A 194 4.29 -5.99 5.97
CA SER A 194 5.49 -5.23 5.61
C SER A 194 5.93 -5.50 4.17
N MET A 195 5.90 -6.76 3.73
CA MET A 195 6.18 -7.10 2.32
C MET A 195 5.14 -6.51 1.37
N ALA A 196 3.87 -6.48 1.77
CA ALA A 196 2.80 -5.87 0.98
C ALA A 196 2.97 -4.35 0.82
N THR A 197 3.38 -3.65 1.89
CA THR A 197 3.68 -2.21 1.84
C THR A 197 4.93 -1.89 1.02
N MET A 198 6.00 -2.71 1.11
CA MET A 198 7.16 -2.62 0.22
C MET A 198 6.77 -2.78 -1.26
N GLY A 199 5.86 -3.72 -1.55
CA GLY A 199 5.34 -3.92 -2.90
C GLY A 199 4.62 -2.67 -3.43
N GLY A 200 3.74 -2.07 -2.62
CA GLY A 200 3.05 -0.82 -2.94
C GLY A 200 4.03 0.33 -3.19
N LEU A 201 5.00 0.51 -2.32
CA LEU A 201 6.05 1.53 -2.45
C LEU A 201 6.88 1.34 -3.73
N THR A 202 7.26 0.10 -4.06
CA THR A 202 8.02 -0.21 -5.29
C THR A 202 7.24 0.18 -6.55
N VAL A 203 5.93 -0.14 -6.60
CA VAL A 203 5.05 0.23 -7.70
C VAL A 203 4.90 1.74 -7.79
N HIS A 204 4.71 2.42 -6.65
CA HIS A 204 4.55 3.86 -6.61
C HIS A 204 5.80 4.60 -7.10
N ILE A 205 7.00 4.19 -6.67
CA ILE A 205 8.28 4.75 -7.13
C ILE A 205 8.42 4.56 -8.65
N MET A 206 8.11 3.36 -9.16
CA MET A 206 8.21 3.04 -10.58
C MET A 206 7.25 3.88 -11.42
N THR A 207 5.97 3.96 -11.04
CA THR A 207 4.95 4.70 -11.79
C THR A 207 5.16 6.21 -11.74
N SER A 208 5.52 6.75 -10.57
CA SER A 208 5.80 8.17 -10.40
C SER A 208 7.02 8.63 -11.22
N SER A 209 8.07 7.81 -11.28
CA SER A 209 9.26 8.13 -12.08
C SER A 209 8.95 8.16 -13.58
N ARG A 210 8.11 7.26 -14.08
CA ARG A 210 7.67 7.24 -15.49
C ARG A 210 6.79 8.43 -15.83
N MET A 211 5.91 8.81 -14.91
CA MET A 211 5.09 10.00 -15.08
C MET A 211 5.94 11.28 -15.09
N CYS A 212 6.94 11.36 -14.21
CA CYS A 212 7.90 12.48 -14.20
C CYS A 212 8.69 12.54 -15.52
N PHE A 213 9.17 11.40 -16.01
CA PHE A 213 9.84 11.26 -17.31
C PHE A 213 8.94 11.71 -18.48
N ALA A 214 7.69 11.23 -18.55
CA ALA A 214 6.75 11.60 -19.60
C ALA A 214 6.42 13.12 -19.55
N GLY A 215 6.28 13.69 -18.36
CA GLY A 215 6.09 15.13 -18.16
C GLY A 215 7.28 15.96 -18.65
N ALA A 216 8.50 15.50 -18.40
CA ALA A 216 9.72 16.15 -18.88
C ALA A 216 9.83 16.07 -20.41
N ARG A 217 9.49 14.93 -21.02
CA ARG A 217 9.46 14.74 -22.48
C ARG A 217 8.45 15.64 -23.19
N ASN A 218 7.36 16.01 -22.50
CA ASN A 218 6.34 16.95 -23.00
C ASN A 218 6.63 18.43 -22.65
N GLY A 219 7.80 18.75 -22.10
CA GLY A 219 8.20 20.12 -21.78
C GLY A 219 7.58 20.70 -20.50
N HIS A 220 6.91 19.89 -19.68
CA HIS A 220 6.31 20.33 -18.41
C HIS A 220 7.30 20.29 -17.23
N MET A 221 8.47 19.71 -17.41
CA MET A 221 9.53 19.58 -16.40
C MET A 221 10.91 19.78 -17.05
N PRO A 222 11.97 20.03 -16.25
CA PRO A 222 13.32 20.18 -16.78
C PRO A 222 13.73 19.01 -17.68
N GLU A 223 14.37 19.31 -18.81
CA GLU A 223 14.78 18.36 -19.84
C GLU A 223 15.72 17.27 -19.32
N LEU A 224 16.47 17.58 -18.25
CA LEU A 224 17.34 16.63 -17.55
C LEU A 224 16.59 15.36 -17.09
N LEU A 225 15.33 15.50 -16.69
CA LEU A 225 14.49 14.38 -16.23
C LEU A 225 13.98 13.49 -17.37
N ALA A 226 14.12 13.94 -18.63
CA ALA A 226 13.75 13.17 -19.82
C ALA A 226 14.84 12.19 -20.29
N HIS A 227 15.92 12.02 -19.52
CA HIS A 227 17.00 11.10 -19.87
C HIS A 227 16.73 9.68 -19.36
N ILE A 228 17.01 8.69 -20.21
CA ILE A 228 16.90 7.25 -19.90
C ILE A 228 18.29 6.62 -19.92
N ASN A 229 18.58 5.77 -18.96
CA ASN A 229 19.76 4.92 -19.01
C ASN A 229 19.52 3.79 -20.03
N MET A 230 20.27 3.81 -21.13
CA MET A 230 20.15 2.86 -22.23
C MET A 230 20.43 1.39 -21.85
N LYS A 231 21.21 1.14 -20.80
CA LYS A 231 21.54 -0.24 -20.34
C LYS A 231 20.42 -0.85 -19.50
N SER A 232 19.82 -0.05 -18.61
CA SER A 232 18.78 -0.52 -17.67
C SER A 232 17.36 -0.19 -18.12
N MET A 233 17.21 0.65 -19.16
CA MET A 233 15.92 1.16 -19.65
C MET A 233 15.10 1.86 -18.54
N THR A 234 15.80 2.53 -17.61
CA THR A 234 15.19 3.19 -16.45
C THR A 234 15.44 4.69 -16.47
N PRO A 235 14.45 5.53 -16.11
CA PRO A 235 14.61 6.98 -16.00
C PRO A 235 15.29 7.35 -14.67
N VAL A 236 16.61 7.08 -14.58
CA VAL A 236 17.41 7.29 -13.36
C VAL A 236 17.32 8.72 -12.83
N PRO A 237 17.42 9.80 -13.65
CA PRO A 237 17.30 11.16 -13.14
C PRO A 237 15.95 11.44 -12.49
N SER A 238 14.86 10.94 -13.07
CA SER A 238 13.51 11.09 -12.51
C SER A 238 13.34 10.30 -11.20
N LEU A 239 13.99 9.13 -11.07
CA LEU A 239 13.99 8.34 -9.83
C LEU A 239 14.71 9.09 -8.70
N ILE A 240 15.90 9.64 -8.97
CA ILE A 240 16.68 10.41 -7.99
C ILE A 240 15.91 11.66 -7.56
N PHE A 241 15.36 12.40 -8.52
CA PHE A 241 14.58 13.62 -8.23
C PHE A 241 13.41 13.37 -7.28
N LEU A 242 12.71 12.24 -7.43
CA LEU A 242 11.58 11.87 -6.55
C LEU A 242 12.02 11.37 -5.17
N THR A 243 13.27 10.90 -5.04
CA THR A 243 13.83 10.51 -3.73
C THR A 243 14.40 11.71 -2.97
N ASP A 244 15.04 12.66 -3.64
CA ASP A 244 15.58 13.87 -3.02
C ASP A 244 14.47 14.80 -2.50
N GLY A 245 13.28 14.80 -3.12
CA GLY A 245 12.11 15.52 -2.62
C GLY A 245 11.65 15.13 -1.21
N LEU A 246 12.15 14.02 -0.66
CA LEU A 246 11.92 13.61 0.74
C LEU A 246 12.71 14.43 1.75
N ALA A 247 13.85 14.99 1.35
CA ALA A 247 14.68 15.82 2.23
C ALA A 247 14.08 17.22 2.50
N VAL A 248 13.03 17.60 1.75
CA VAL A 248 12.39 18.93 1.83
C VAL A 248 11.10 18.91 2.66
N SER A 249 10.63 17.72 3.11
CA SER A 249 9.35 17.55 3.83
C SER A 249 9.50 17.36 5.35
N ASP A 250 10.66 17.70 5.94
CA ASP A 250 10.86 17.76 7.40
C ASP A 250 10.43 19.10 8.00
#